data_d255ee1369e9ca28882346da5ddaefb0
#
_entry.id   d255ee1369e9ca28882346da5ddaefb0
#
_cell.length_a   1.000
_cell.length_b   1.000
_cell.length_c   1.000
_cell.angle_alpha   90.00
_cell.angle_beta   90.00
_cell.angle_gamma   90.00
#
_symmetry.space_group_name_H-M   'P 1'
#
loop_
_entity.id
_entity.type
_entity.pdbx_description
1 polymer ?
#
loop_
_entity_poly.entity_id
_entity_poly.type
_entity_poly.pdbx_seq_one_letter_code
_entity_poly.pdbx_strand_id
1 'polypeptide(L)'
;MIDSLDLGLKGKVAIVAGGGGDIKGVGNGRAASILLAEAGAKVIVVDKNLSLANNTVNIIKEKGGEALGIGCDLTQAKECKKVIEFSLDNWGRLDILDNNIGIASKLSVVDETEEYWDRLMNINLKPMFLMSKYAIPAMINSGDGGSIVNISSISATRPKGLTSYSASKGAVLSLTQAMAVDHGKDSIRVNCILPGPVYTPMVYSDGMTESQRSQRQNASLIEMEGTGWDIGKAVVYLCSEWARYVTGHLMVVDGGCSLSSRPRG
;
A
#
# COMPACT_ATOMS: atom_id res chain seq x y z
N MET A 1 25.39 10.32 -16.78
CA MET A 1 24.38 9.50 -17.50
C MET A 1 23.73 8.61 -16.45
N ILE A 2 22.41 8.74 -16.24
CA ILE A 2 21.67 7.80 -15.41
C ILE A 2 21.68 6.48 -16.17
N ASP A 3 22.16 5.40 -15.57
CA ASP A 3 21.97 4.07 -16.12
C ASP A 3 20.45 3.87 -16.29
N SER A 4 20.00 3.69 -17.52
CA SER A 4 18.57 3.66 -17.86
C SER A 4 17.79 2.51 -17.18
N LEU A 5 18.50 1.60 -16.53
CA LEU A 5 17.95 0.47 -15.78
C LEU A 5 18.01 0.65 -14.27
N ASP A 6 18.65 1.72 -13.76
CA ASP A 6 18.71 1.99 -12.33
C ASP A 6 17.36 2.56 -11.83
N LEU A 7 16.77 1.91 -10.84
CA LEU A 7 15.56 2.37 -10.18
C LEU A 7 15.81 3.51 -9.18
N GLY A 8 17.07 3.81 -8.85
CA GLY A 8 17.43 4.84 -7.85
C GLY A 8 17.01 4.50 -6.43
N LEU A 9 16.78 3.22 -6.11
CA LEU A 9 16.29 2.78 -4.79
C LEU A 9 17.40 2.29 -3.86
N LYS A 10 18.62 2.09 -4.37
CA LYS A 10 19.75 1.60 -3.59
C LYS A 10 20.09 2.56 -2.45
N GLY A 11 20.06 2.04 -1.21
CA GLY A 11 20.34 2.80 0.01
C GLY A 11 19.23 3.72 0.49
N LYS A 12 18.12 3.85 -0.25
CA LYS A 12 16.91 4.54 0.21
C LYS A 12 16.25 3.78 1.36
N VAL A 13 15.58 4.50 2.25
CA VAL A 13 14.89 3.92 3.40
C VAL A 13 13.38 3.97 3.17
N ALA A 14 12.75 2.81 3.24
CA ALA A 14 11.33 2.63 3.02
C ALA A 14 10.61 2.14 4.28
N ILE A 15 9.45 2.71 4.59
CA ILE A 15 8.49 2.19 5.55
C ILE A 15 7.32 1.60 4.77
N VAL A 16 6.99 0.33 5.05
CA VAL A 16 5.80 -0.34 4.52
C VAL A 16 4.82 -0.60 5.66
N ALA A 17 3.78 0.20 5.73
CA ALA A 17 2.70 0.09 6.72
C ALA A 17 1.70 -0.99 6.28
N GLY A 18 1.59 -2.09 7.04
CA GLY A 18 0.85 -3.28 6.63
C GLY A 18 1.71 -4.24 5.78
N GLY A 19 3.02 -4.23 5.98
CA GLY A 19 3.98 -5.09 5.27
C GLY A 19 4.10 -6.50 5.84
N GLY A 20 3.49 -6.79 6.97
CA GLY A 20 3.49 -8.12 7.57
C GLY A 20 2.64 -9.14 6.79
N GLY A 21 2.79 -10.40 7.14
CA GLY A 21 1.96 -11.43 6.56
C GLY A 21 2.21 -12.80 7.18
N ASP A 22 1.24 -13.70 7.07
CA ASP A 22 1.38 -15.09 7.47
C ASP A 22 2.30 -15.85 6.49
N ILE A 23 2.91 -16.94 6.97
CA ILE A 23 3.87 -17.77 6.20
C ILE A 23 3.25 -18.28 4.88
N LYS A 24 1.94 -18.50 4.85
CA LYS A 24 1.22 -19.16 3.75
C LYS A 24 0.75 -18.24 2.62
N GLY A 25 1.01 -16.93 2.66
CA GLY A 25 0.45 -16.06 1.62
C GLY A 25 1.20 -14.74 1.43
N VAL A 26 1.02 -14.14 0.25
CA VAL A 26 1.64 -12.88 -0.12
C VAL A 26 0.57 -11.81 -0.31
N GLY A 27 0.46 -10.90 0.67
CA GLY A 27 -0.33 -9.67 0.55
C GLY A 27 0.43 -8.58 -0.19
N ASN A 28 -0.28 -7.51 -0.55
CA ASN A 28 0.32 -6.40 -1.30
C ASN A 28 1.52 -5.77 -0.56
N GLY A 29 1.37 -5.48 0.74
CA GLY A 29 2.43 -4.87 1.54
C GLY A 29 3.65 -5.78 1.72
N ARG A 30 3.45 -7.10 1.91
CA ARG A 30 4.56 -8.07 1.94
C ARG A 30 5.31 -8.07 0.60
N ALA A 31 4.59 -8.13 -0.53
CA ALA A 31 5.20 -8.10 -1.85
C ALA A 31 5.97 -6.80 -2.07
N ALA A 32 5.38 -5.65 -1.72
CA ALA A 32 6.04 -4.36 -1.80
C ALA A 32 7.32 -4.32 -0.95
N SER A 33 7.28 -4.81 0.30
CA SER A 33 8.45 -4.88 1.19
C SER A 33 9.59 -5.69 0.59
N ILE A 34 9.29 -6.87 0.07
CA ILE A 34 10.30 -7.76 -0.53
C ILE A 34 10.89 -7.12 -1.80
N LEU A 35 10.06 -6.60 -2.69
CA LEU A 35 10.50 -6.03 -3.96
C LEU A 35 11.28 -4.70 -3.78
N LEU A 36 10.90 -3.87 -2.81
CA LEU A 36 11.70 -2.67 -2.46
C LEU A 36 13.09 -3.07 -1.95
N ALA A 37 13.18 -4.11 -1.10
CA ALA A 37 14.46 -4.62 -0.63
C ALA A 37 15.30 -5.24 -1.75
N GLU A 38 14.70 -6.02 -2.65
CA GLU A 38 15.38 -6.56 -3.85
C GLU A 38 15.89 -5.45 -4.78
N ALA A 39 15.20 -4.30 -4.81
CA ALA A 39 15.65 -3.11 -5.53
C ALA A 39 16.73 -2.29 -4.78
N GLY A 40 17.19 -2.77 -3.61
CA GLY A 40 18.29 -2.19 -2.83
C GLY A 40 17.88 -1.19 -1.77
N ALA A 41 16.58 -1.02 -1.49
CA ALA A 41 16.12 -0.20 -0.36
C ALA A 41 16.29 -0.95 0.97
N LYS A 42 16.48 -0.19 2.05
CA LYS A 42 16.38 -0.67 3.44
C LYS A 42 14.94 -0.55 3.88
N VAL A 43 14.32 -1.62 4.38
CA VAL A 43 12.87 -1.67 4.59
C VAL A 43 12.50 -1.83 6.06
N ILE A 44 11.66 -0.91 6.56
CA ILE A 44 10.95 -1.09 7.83
C ILE A 44 9.59 -1.69 7.52
N VAL A 45 9.39 -2.92 7.97
CA VAL A 45 8.13 -3.64 7.86
C VAL A 45 7.31 -3.36 9.10
N VAL A 46 6.17 -2.69 8.94
CA VAL A 46 5.25 -2.36 10.03
C VAL A 46 4.02 -3.23 9.96
N ASP A 47 3.66 -3.84 11.07
CA ASP A 47 2.39 -4.55 11.25
C ASP A 47 1.91 -4.36 12.70
N LYS A 48 0.61 -4.50 12.96
CA LYS A 48 0.10 -4.50 14.33
C LYS A 48 0.65 -5.68 15.13
N ASN A 49 0.87 -6.81 14.46
CA ASN A 49 1.50 -8.00 15.02
C ASN A 49 2.97 -8.08 14.57
N LEU A 50 3.89 -7.87 15.52
CA LEU A 50 5.33 -7.93 15.28
C LEU A 50 5.79 -9.26 14.65
N SER A 51 5.17 -10.38 15.00
CA SER A 51 5.55 -11.68 14.42
C SER A 51 5.27 -11.73 12.91
N LEU A 52 4.18 -11.12 12.45
CA LEU A 52 3.87 -11.01 11.02
C LEU A 52 4.85 -10.09 10.29
N ALA A 53 5.25 -8.98 10.91
CA ALA A 53 6.31 -8.12 10.38
C ALA A 53 7.63 -8.90 10.25
N ASN A 54 8.04 -9.62 11.29
CA ASN A 54 9.27 -10.39 11.32
C ASN A 54 9.29 -11.54 10.29
N ASN A 55 8.16 -12.17 9.99
CA ASN A 55 8.07 -13.16 8.90
C ASN A 55 8.49 -12.57 7.54
N THR A 56 8.08 -11.33 7.24
CA THR A 56 8.48 -10.63 6.02
C THR A 56 9.96 -10.21 6.07
N VAL A 57 10.42 -9.72 7.23
CA VAL A 57 11.83 -9.36 7.46
C VAL A 57 12.75 -10.55 7.23
N ASN A 58 12.39 -11.73 7.73
CA ASN A 58 13.19 -12.94 7.54
C ASN A 58 13.34 -13.30 6.05
N ILE A 59 12.25 -13.24 5.29
CA ILE A 59 12.29 -13.47 3.84
C ILE A 59 13.24 -12.48 3.15
N ILE A 60 13.18 -11.19 3.53
CA ILE A 60 14.06 -10.17 2.96
C ILE A 60 15.52 -10.47 3.29
N LYS A 61 15.83 -10.82 4.54
CA LYS A 61 17.19 -11.14 4.99
C LYS A 61 17.74 -12.40 4.35
N GLU A 62 16.92 -13.44 4.19
CA GLU A 62 17.30 -14.68 3.50
C GLU A 62 17.69 -14.43 2.02
N LYS A 63 17.13 -13.39 1.41
CA LYS A 63 17.47 -12.92 0.06
C LYS A 63 18.63 -11.92 0.02
N GLY A 64 19.26 -11.63 1.17
CA GLY A 64 20.40 -10.69 1.27
C GLY A 64 20.03 -9.22 1.37
N GLY A 65 18.73 -8.89 1.54
CA GLY A 65 18.26 -7.52 1.73
C GLY A 65 18.37 -7.04 3.19
N GLU A 66 18.24 -5.73 3.40
CA GLU A 66 18.24 -5.11 4.72
C GLU A 66 16.80 -4.77 5.15
N ALA A 67 16.35 -5.33 6.28
CA ALA A 67 15.03 -5.01 6.83
C ALA A 67 14.97 -5.10 8.34
N LEU A 68 14.07 -4.31 8.93
CA LEU A 68 13.70 -4.32 10.35
C LEU A 68 12.19 -4.41 10.50
N GLY A 69 11.73 -5.10 11.54
CA GLY A 69 10.31 -5.23 11.85
C GLY A 69 9.93 -4.39 13.07
N ILE A 70 8.76 -3.79 13.05
CA ILE A 70 8.19 -3.09 14.21
C ILE A 70 6.69 -3.39 14.35
N GLY A 71 6.27 -3.70 15.58
CA GLY A 71 4.87 -3.93 15.94
C GLY A 71 4.23 -2.63 16.42
N CYS A 72 3.24 -2.09 15.66
CA CYS A 72 2.58 -0.83 16.00
C CYS A 72 1.12 -0.80 15.54
N ASP A 73 0.23 -0.24 16.37
CA ASP A 73 -1.14 0.08 15.98
C ASP A 73 -1.18 1.48 15.37
N LEU A 74 -1.17 1.56 14.06
CA LEU A 74 -1.11 2.81 13.32
C LEU A 74 -2.42 3.63 13.34
N THR A 75 -3.46 3.17 14.03
CA THR A 75 -4.61 4.00 14.38
C THR A 75 -4.29 5.02 15.47
N GLN A 76 -3.13 4.88 16.14
CA GLN A 76 -2.66 5.73 17.24
C GLN A 76 -1.52 6.65 16.78
N ALA A 77 -1.72 7.97 16.94
CA ALA A 77 -0.76 8.99 16.50
C ALA A 77 0.64 8.80 17.08
N LYS A 78 0.74 8.43 18.39
CA LYS A 78 2.02 8.18 19.06
C LYS A 78 2.78 6.99 18.46
N GLU A 79 2.08 5.96 18.03
CA GLU A 79 2.69 4.78 17.42
C GLU A 79 3.17 5.11 15.99
N CYS A 80 2.41 5.91 15.23
CA CYS A 80 2.87 6.40 13.92
C CYS A 80 4.16 7.22 14.05
N LYS A 81 4.23 8.12 15.04
CA LYS A 81 5.44 8.92 15.30
C LYS A 81 6.62 8.02 15.64
N LYS A 82 6.43 7.03 16.53
CA LYS A 82 7.44 6.04 16.90
C LYS A 82 8.01 5.28 15.69
N VAL A 83 7.17 4.92 14.71
CA VAL A 83 7.64 4.23 13.48
C VAL A 83 8.58 5.14 12.68
N ILE A 84 8.28 6.42 12.57
CA ILE A 84 9.16 7.38 11.87
C ILE A 84 10.47 7.57 12.64
N GLU A 85 10.41 7.78 13.95
CA GLU A 85 11.58 7.85 14.81
C GLU A 85 12.46 6.61 14.69
N PHE A 86 11.86 5.42 14.68
CA PHE A 86 12.57 4.16 14.47
C PHE A 86 13.35 4.12 13.12
N SER A 87 12.82 4.73 12.07
CA SER A 87 13.54 4.87 10.79
C SER A 87 14.77 5.78 10.95
N LEU A 88 14.58 6.93 11.58
CA LEU A 88 15.65 7.92 11.77
C LEU A 88 16.75 7.39 12.70
N ASP A 89 16.37 6.70 13.78
CA ASP A 89 17.33 6.14 14.76
C ASP A 89 18.20 5.04 14.14
N ASN A 90 17.65 4.21 13.24
CA ASN A 90 18.40 3.10 12.66
C ASN A 90 19.20 3.48 11.41
N TRP A 91 18.68 4.38 10.57
CA TRP A 91 19.28 4.68 9.25
C TRP A 91 19.42 6.16 8.93
N GLY A 92 19.03 7.06 9.84
CA GLY A 92 19.24 8.51 9.75
C GLY A 92 18.36 9.22 8.70
N ARG A 93 17.45 8.50 8.01
CA ARG A 93 16.65 9.04 6.93
C ARG A 93 15.32 8.31 6.71
N LEU A 94 14.45 8.94 5.94
CA LEU A 94 13.24 8.34 5.39
C LEU A 94 13.02 8.88 3.97
N ASP A 95 12.82 7.99 3.00
CA ASP A 95 12.62 8.34 1.58
C ASP A 95 11.29 7.87 1.03
N ILE A 96 10.78 6.75 1.54
CA ILE A 96 9.62 6.06 0.96
C ILE A 96 8.64 5.68 2.08
N LEU A 97 7.35 5.95 1.83
CA LEU A 97 6.24 5.47 2.66
C LEU A 97 5.21 4.75 1.77
N ASP A 98 5.03 3.44 1.98
CA ASP A 98 3.92 2.67 1.39
C ASP A 98 2.84 2.43 2.45
N ASN A 99 1.69 3.06 2.29
CA ASN A 99 0.51 2.92 3.14
C ASN A 99 -0.40 1.81 2.62
N ASN A 100 -0.21 0.58 3.11
CA ASN A 100 -0.84 -0.65 2.63
C ASN A 100 -1.86 -1.26 3.61
N ILE A 101 -2.32 -0.48 4.59
CA ILE A 101 -3.26 -0.92 5.62
C ILE A 101 -4.69 -0.87 5.12
N GLY A 102 -5.50 -1.87 5.51
CA GLY A 102 -6.93 -1.83 5.28
C GLY A 102 -7.65 -3.08 5.75
N ILE A 103 -8.94 -2.90 6.00
CA ILE A 103 -9.93 -3.95 6.20
C ILE A 103 -11.09 -3.75 5.24
N ALA A 104 -11.88 -4.80 5.00
CA ALA A 104 -13.03 -4.73 4.11
C ALA A 104 -14.35 -4.81 4.90
N SER A 105 -15.41 -4.21 4.36
CA SER A 105 -16.81 -4.50 4.68
C SER A 105 -17.50 -5.01 3.43
N LYS A 106 -18.52 -5.86 3.61
CA LYS A 106 -19.34 -6.40 2.51
C LYS A 106 -20.81 -5.95 2.62
N LEU A 107 -21.10 -4.95 3.47
CA LEU A 107 -22.44 -4.52 3.79
C LEU A 107 -22.88 -3.31 2.96
N SER A 108 -24.20 -3.16 2.80
CA SER A 108 -24.84 -1.98 2.22
C SER A 108 -24.89 -0.84 3.25
N VAL A 109 -25.27 0.37 2.83
CA VAL A 109 -25.42 1.51 3.75
C VAL A 109 -26.51 1.29 4.81
N VAL A 110 -27.50 0.46 4.52
CA VAL A 110 -28.62 0.17 5.44
C VAL A 110 -28.23 -0.88 6.47
N ASP A 111 -27.36 -1.82 6.09
CA ASP A 111 -26.96 -2.96 6.94
C ASP A 111 -25.68 -2.68 7.74
N GLU A 112 -24.93 -1.63 7.37
CA GLU A 112 -23.69 -1.27 8.06
C GLU A 112 -24.00 -0.63 9.41
N THR A 113 -23.27 -1.02 10.47
CA THR A 113 -23.41 -0.37 11.78
C THR A 113 -22.49 0.86 11.88
N GLU A 114 -22.90 1.86 12.71
CA GLU A 114 -22.09 3.05 12.97
C GLU A 114 -20.71 2.67 13.54
N GLU A 115 -20.66 1.70 14.47
CA GLU A 115 -19.41 1.26 15.09
C GLU A 115 -18.46 0.62 14.06
N TYR A 116 -19.00 -0.15 13.09
CA TYR A 116 -18.16 -0.76 12.06
C TYR A 116 -17.71 0.27 11.03
N TRP A 117 -18.58 1.23 10.66
CA TRP A 117 -18.22 2.39 9.85
C TRP A 117 -17.04 3.16 10.47
N ASP A 118 -17.15 3.55 11.74
CA ASP A 118 -16.10 4.29 12.45
C ASP A 118 -14.81 3.48 12.55
N ARG A 119 -14.91 2.20 12.87
CA ARG A 119 -13.78 1.28 12.89
C ARG A 119 -13.08 1.21 11.53
N LEU A 120 -13.84 1.10 10.45
CA LEU A 120 -13.32 0.97 9.11
C LEU A 120 -12.61 2.25 8.66
N MET A 121 -13.22 3.42 8.87
CA MET A 121 -12.60 4.72 8.60
C MET A 121 -11.34 4.94 9.44
N ASN A 122 -11.38 4.56 10.71
CA ASN A 122 -10.22 4.64 11.62
C ASN A 122 -9.05 3.72 11.20
N ILE A 123 -9.31 2.59 10.52
CA ILE A 123 -8.26 1.68 10.05
C ILE A 123 -7.81 2.00 8.61
N ASN A 124 -8.74 2.30 7.70
CA ASN A 124 -8.42 2.43 6.28
C ASN A 124 -7.89 3.82 5.88
N LEU A 125 -8.29 4.87 6.61
CA LEU A 125 -7.97 6.26 6.23
C LEU A 125 -7.04 6.95 7.22
N LYS A 126 -7.37 6.92 8.51
CA LYS A 126 -6.63 7.65 9.54
C LYS A 126 -5.13 7.30 9.61
N PRO A 127 -4.69 6.03 9.50
CA PRO A 127 -3.26 5.70 9.46
C PRO A 127 -2.51 6.34 8.30
N MET A 128 -3.13 6.42 7.11
CA MET A 128 -2.50 7.05 5.94
C MET A 128 -2.24 8.53 6.19
N PHE A 129 -3.21 9.23 6.81
CA PHE A 129 -3.03 10.61 7.25
C PHE A 129 -1.94 10.73 8.32
N LEU A 130 -1.99 9.92 9.39
CA LEU A 130 -1.05 10.03 10.50
C LEU A 130 0.38 9.67 10.10
N MET A 131 0.57 8.59 9.33
CA MET A 131 1.89 8.21 8.84
C MET A 131 2.47 9.29 7.93
N SER A 132 1.68 9.82 6.99
CA SER A 132 2.12 10.90 6.11
C SER A 132 2.44 12.18 6.89
N LYS A 133 1.63 12.53 7.89
CA LYS A 133 1.86 13.69 8.78
C LYS A 133 3.24 13.69 9.42
N TYR A 134 3.71 12.52 9.86
CA TYR A 134 5.02 12.39 10.50
C TYR A 134 6.15 12.06 9.50
N ALA A 135 5.85 11.37 8.42
CA ALA A 135 6.83 11.02 7.39
C ALA A 135 7.30 12.23 6.58
N ILE A 136 6.38 13.13 6.19
CA ILE A 136 6.70 14.27 5.34
C ILE A 136 7.80 15.18 5.92
N PRO A 137 7.73 15.62 7.19
CA PRO A 137 8.83 16.38 7.78
C PRO A 137 10.15 15.60 7.82
N ALA A 138 10.12 14.29 8.07
CA ALA A 138 11.32 13.46 8.07
C ALA A 138 11.94 13.34 6.66
N MET A 139 11.12 13.18 5.63
CA MET A 139 11.55 13.17 4.21
C MET A 139 12.20 14.50 3.81
N ILE A 140 11.59 15.63 4.18
CA ILE A 140 12.16 16.97 3.92
C ILE A 140 13.52 17.11 4.60
N ASN A 141 13.64 16.70 5.86
CA ASN A 141 14.90 16.76 6.61
C ASN A 141 15.97 15.80 6.07
N SER A 142 15.58 14.74 5.37
CA SER A 142 16.53 13.82 4.70
C SER A 142 17.19 14.45 3.45
N GLY A 143 16.63 15.55 2.91
CA GLY A 143 17.24 16.41 1.90
C GLY A 143 16.98 16.04 0.44
N ASP A 144 16.51 14.83 0.15
CA ASP A 144 16.33 14.33 -1.23
C ASP A 144 14.84 14.30 -1.68
N GLY A 145 13.93 14.89 -0.87
CA GLY A 145 12.49 14.72 -1.07
C GLY A 145 12.00 13.34 -0.66
N GLY A 146 10.92 12.84 -1.27
CA GLY A 146 10.36 11.55 -0.90
C GLY A 146 9.28 11.03 -1.83
N SER A 147 8.87 9.77 -1.63
CA SER A 147 7.75 9.16 -2.34
C SER A 147 6.78 8.50 -1.38
N ILE A 148 5.51 8.86 -1.47
CA ILE A 148 4.41 8.25 -0.71
C ILE A 148 3.49 7.53 -1.69
N VAL A 149 3.20 6.26 -1.39
CA VAL A 149 2.22 5.46 -2.13
C VAL A 149 1.10 5.06 -1.17
N ASN A 150 -0.15 5.37 -1.54
CA ASN A 150 -1.33 4.98 -0.79
C ASN A 150 -2.07 3.86 -1.54
N ILE A 151 -2.44 2.79 -0.85
CA ILE A 151 -3.19 1.70 -1.47
C ILE A 151 -4.69 1.90 -1.25
N SER A 152 -5.37 2.25 -2.35
CA SER A 152 -6.83 2.35 -2.42
C SER A 152 -7.45 1.03 -2.93
N SER A 153 -8.40 1.11 -3.85
CA SER A 153 -9.06 0.01 -4.54
C SER A 153 -9.84 0.56 -5.73
N ILE A 154 -10.08 -0.25 -6.76
CA ILE A 154 -11.06 0.08 -7.81
C ILE A 154 -12.48 0.29 -7.25
N SER A 155 -12.79 -0.23 -6.04
CA SER A 155 -14.06 0.03 -5.36
C SER A 155 -14.29 1.51 -5.04
N ALA A 156 -13.24 2.34 -5.01
CA ALA A 156 -13.31 3.79 -4.85
C ALA A 156 -14.05 4.48 -6.02
N THR A 157 -13.89 3.94 -7.23
CA THR A 157 -14.42 4.51 -8.48
C THR A 157 -15.47 3.62 -9.14
N ARG A 158 -15.47 2.34 -8.79
CA ARG A 158 -16.43 1.33 -9.29
C ARG A 158 -16.94 0.45 -8.15
N PRO A 159 -17.79 0.99 -7.27
CA PRO A 159 -18.31 0.25 -6.12
C PRO A 159 -19.17 -0.94 -6.54
N LYS A 160 -19.16 -2.01 -5.73
CA LYS A 160 -19.96 -3.22 -5.92
C LYS A 160 -20.62 -3.65 -4.60
N GLY A 161 -21.45 -2.79 -4.00
CA GLY A 161 -22.14 -3.10 -2.74
C GLY A 161 -21.24 -3.19 -1.52
N LEU A 162 -20.18 -2.40 -1.47
CA LEU A 162 -19.19 -2.34 -0.37
C LEU A 162 -19.16 -0.91 0.15
N THR A 163 -20.28 -0.42 0.73
CA THR A 163 -20.49 1.04 0.92
C THR A 163 -19.40 1.71 1.75
N SER A 164 -19.19 1.30 2.99
CA SER A 164 -18.21 1.90 3.89
C SER A 164 -16.77 1.70 3.38
N TYR A 165 -16.47 0.52 2.82
CA TYR A 165 -15.17 0.26 2.20
C TYR A 165 -14.91 1.19 1.00
N SER A 166 -15.89 1.31 0.08
CA SER A 166 -15.77 2.18 -1.08
C SER A 166 -15.60 3.64 -0.69
N ALA A 167 -16.35 4.11 0.33
CA ALA A 167 -16.23 5.46 0.86
C ALA A 167 -14.83 5.71 1.43
N SER A 168 -14.30 4.79 2.25
CA SER A 168 -12.95 4.91 2.80
C SER A 168 -11.88 4.94 1.73
N LYS A 169 -11.99 4.07 0.72
CA LYS A 169 -11.02 4.00 -0.39
C LYS A 169 -11.16 5.19 -1.36
N GLY A 170 -12.37 5.78 -1.50
CA GLY A 170 -12.58 7.04 -2.20
C GLY A 170 -11.90 8.23 -1.50
N ALA A 171 -11.99 8.31 -0.17
CA ALA A 171 -11.31 9.33 0.61
C ALA A 171 -9.78 9.30 0.45
N VAL A 172 -9.18 8.11 0.26
CA VAL A 172 -7.75 7.95 -0.02
C VAL A 172 -7.33 8.65 -1.32
N LEU A 173 -8.19 8.67 -2.34
CA LEU A 173 -7.90 9.35 -3.62
C LEU A 173 -7.73 10.85 -3.40
N SER A 174 -8.70 11.47 -2.73
CA SER A 174 -8.66 12.90 -2.43
C SER A 174 -7.50 13.26 -1.49
N LEU A 175 -7.24 12.44 -0.46
CA LEU A 175 -6.09 12.63 0.43
C LEU A 175 -4.76 12.59 -0.35
N THR A 176 -4.61 11.66 -1.29
CA THR A 176 -3.42 11.54 -2.13
C THR A 176 -3.19 12.79 -2.96
N GLN A 177 -4.22 13.27 -3.65
CA GLN A 177 -4.13 14.44 -4.52
C GLN A 177 -3.86 15.73 -3.72
N ALA A 178 -4.52 15.90 -2.56
CA ALA A 178 -4.28 17.03 -1.68
C ALA A 178 -2.82 17.06 -1.21
N MET A 179 -2.29 15.94 -0.71
CA MET A 179 -0.89 15.88 -0.27
C MET A 179 0.11 16.10 -1.42
N ALA A 180 -0.21 15.65 -2.63
CA ALA A 180 0.64 15.90 -3.80
C ALA A 180 0.73 17.41 -4.14
N VAL A 181 -0.40 18.13 -4.03
CA VAL A 181 -0.45 19.59 -4.23
C VAL A 181 0.31 20.31 -3.11
N ASP A 182 0.08 19.94 -1.86
CA ASP A 182 0.66 20.64 -0.71
C ASP A 182 2.18 20.49 -0.64
N HIS A 183 2.72 19.33 -1.03
CA HIS A 183 4.12 18.94 -0.80
C HIS A 183 4.96 18.73 -2.07
N GLY A 184 4.41 19.00 -3.24
CA GLY A 184 5.19 18.95 -4.50
C GLY A 184 6.39 19.91 -4.51
N LYS A 185 6.25 21.10 -3.91
CA LYS A 185 7.33 22.08 -3.71
C LYS A 185 8.47 21.57 -2.83
N ASP A 186 8.19 20.59 -1.97
CA ASP A 186 9.15 19.97 -1.06
C ASP A 186 9.81 18.72 -1.71
N SER A 187 9.63 18.54 -3.03
CA SER A 187 10.08 17.37 -3.79
C SER A 187 9.50 16.05 -3.30
N ILE A 188 8.30 16.08 -2.71
CA ILE A 188 7.58 14.89 -2.27
C ILE A 188 6.51 14.52 -3.29
N ARG A 189 6.61 13.31 -3.84
CA ARG A 189 5.62 12.74 -4.74
C ARG A 189 4.64 11.90 -3.94
N VAL A 190 3.35 12.07 -4.18
CA VAL A 190 2.31 11.28 -3.53
C VAL A 190 1.40 10.68 -4.58
N ASN A 191 1.32 9.36 -4.64
CA ASN A 191 0.55 8.63 -5.62
C ASN A 191 -0.35 7.58 -4.96
N CYS A 192 -1.34 7.11 -5.69
CA CYS A 192 -2.28 6.10 -5.21
C CYS A 192 -2.32 4.93 -6.20
N ILE A 193 -2.36 3.70 -5.67
CA ILE A 193 -2.65 2.51 -6.46
C ILE A 193 -4.08 2.05 -6.15
N LEU A 194 -4.83 1.67 -7.19
CA LEU A 194 -6.17 1.12 -7.13
C LEU A 194 -6.14 -0.34 -7.60
N PRO A 195 -5.88 -1.30 -6.69
CA PRO A 195 -5.91 -2.72 -7.03
C PRO A 195 -7.30 -3.17 -7.47
N GLY A 196 -7.33 -4.07 -8.45
CA GLY A 196 -8.49 -4.85 -8.84
C GLY A 196 -8.64 -6.15 -8.04
N PRO A 197 -9.21 -7.20 -8.66
CA PRO A 197 -9.28 -8.53 -8.06
C PRO A 197 -7.87 -9.11 -7.90
N VAL A 198 -7.33 -9.05 -6.68
CA VAL A 198 -5.99 -9.55 -6.30
C VAL A 198 -6.16 -10.70 -5.32
N TYR A 199 -5.50 -11.84 -5.59
CA TYR A 199 -5.52 -13.03 -4.74
C TYR A 199 -4.56 -12.86 -3.58
N THR A 200 -5.08 -12.46 -2.43
CA THR A 200 -4.31 -12.14 -1.22
C THR A 200 -4.97 -12.78 0.01
N PRO A 201 -4.24 -12.94 1.13
CA PRO A 201 -4.82 -13.46 2.38
C PRO A 201 -6.09 -12.75 2.83
N MET A 202 -6.21 -11.44 2.66
CA MET A 202 -7.43 -10.68 2.96
C MET A 202 -8.67 -11.22 2.23
N VAL A 203 -8.49 -11.87 1.09
CA VAL A 203 -9.59 -12.34 0.23
C VAL A 203 -9.92 -13.81 0.48
N TYR A 204 -8.92 -14.64 0.77
CA TYR A 204 -9.12 -16.09 0.88
C TYR A 204 -9.02 -16.66 2.31
N SER A 205 -8.67 -15.85 3.32
CA SER A 205 -8.56 -16.34 4.72
C SER A 205 -9.86 -16.96 5.27
N ASP A 206 -11.00 -16.44 4.84
CA ASP A 206 -12.33 -16.95 5.23
C ASP A 206 -12.82 -18.12 4.36
N GLY A 207 -11.97 -18.62 3.48
CA GLY A 207 -12.29 -19.62 2.48
C GLY A 207 -12.76 -18.99 1.15
N MET A 208 -12.39 -19.65 0.05
CA MET A 208 -12.82 -19.26 -1.31
C MET A 208 -13.11 -20.52 -2.12
N THR A 209 -14.29 -20.59 -2.72
CA THR A 209 -14.65 -21.69 -3.63
C THR A 209 -13.99 -21.51 -5.00
N GLU A 210 -13.83 -22.59 -5.76
CA GLU A 210 -13.32 -22.53 -7.15
C GLU A 210 -14.20 -21.65 -8.04
N SER A 211 -15.52 -21.69 -7.87
CA SER A 211 -16.47 -20.82 -8.59
C SER A 211 -16.21 -19.34 -8.31
N GLN A 212 -16.03 -18.97 -7.05
CA GLN A 212 -15.71 -17.59 -6.68
C GLN A 212 -14.36 -17.15 -7.25
N ARG A 213 -13.36 -18.03 -7.27
CA ARG A 213 -12.06 -17.74 -7.87
C ARG A 213 -12.17 -17.56 -9.39
N SER A 214 -12.88 -18.45 -10.08
CA SER A 214 -13.13 -18.33 -11.51
C SER A 214 -13.86 -17.01 -11.85
N GLN A 215 -14.89 -16.63 -11.07
CA GLN A 215 -15.57 -15.35 -11.25
C GLN A 215 -14.63 -14.15 -11.12
N ARG A 216 -13.64 -14.20 -10.21
CA ARG A 216 -12.65 -13.14 -10.01
C ARG A 216 -11.67 -13.06 -11.18
N GLN A 217 -11.22 -14.20 -11.71
CA GLN A 217 -10.37 -14.28 -12.90
C GLN A 217 -11.09 -13.70 -14.12
N ASN A 218 -12.33 -14.13 -14.35
CA ASN A 218 -13.17 -13.67 -15.46
C ASN A 218 -13.65 -12.21 -15.33
N ALA A 219 -13.42 -11.57 -14.17
CA ALA A 219 -13.74 -10.16 -14.00
C ALA A 219 -12.72 -9.22 -14.68
N SER A 220 -11.51 -9.69 -14.96
CA SER A 220 -10.49 -8.92 -15.67
C SER A 220 -10.57 -9.17 -17.19
N LEU A 221 -10.18 -8.16 -17.98
CA LEU A 221 -10.13 -8.28 -19.45
C LEU A 221 -9.04 -9.25 -19.93
N ILE A 222 -8.00 -9.44 -19.12
CA ILE A 222 -6.89 -10.35 -19.44
C ILE A 222 -7.10 -11.75 -18.85
N GLU A 223 -8.29 -12.04 -18.34
CA GLU A 223 -8.75 -13.35 -17.83
C GLU A 223 -7.82 -13.97 -16.79
N MET A 224 -7.22 -13.13 -15.95
CA MET A 224 -6.39 -13.57 -14.83
C MET A 224 -6.71 -12.77 -13.56
N GLU A 225 -6.51 -13.39 -12.42
CA GLU A 225 -6.54 -12.73 -11.13
C GLU A 225 -5.14 -12.19 -10.81
N GLY A 226 -5.06 -10.92 -10.39
CA GLY A 226 -3.80 -10.34 -9.95
C GLY A 226 -3.29 -10.98 -8.66
N THR A 227 -2.05 -10.70 -8.33
CA THR A 227 -1.38 -11.14 -7.12
C THR A 227 -0.81 -9.94 -6.34
N GLY A 228 -0.43 -10.14 -5.08
CA GLY A 228 0.29 -9.12 -4.34
C GLY A 228 1.57 -8.62 -5.04
N TRP A 229 2.20 -9.48 -5.84
CA TRP A 229 3.39 -9.11 -6.62
C TRP A 229 3.12 -8.07 -7.69
N ASP A 230 1.95 -8.09 -8.33
CA ASP A 230 1.59 -7.10 -9.35
C ASP A 230 1.41 -5.71 -8.72
N ILE A 231 0.84 -5.67 -7.51
CA ILE A 231 0.72 -4.43 -6.73
C ILE A 231 2.10 -3.98 -6.20
N GLY A 232 2.91 -4.89 -5.69
CA GLY A 232 4.27 -4.60 -5.21
C GLY A 232 5.17 -4.01 -6.32
N LYS A 233 5.08 -4.50 -7.56
CA LYS A 233 5.79 -3.94 -8.71
C LYS A 233 5.35 -2.50 -9.01
N ALA A 234 4.06 -2.22 -8.91
CA ALA A 234 3.53 -0.85 -9.08
C ALA A 234 4.02 0.08 -7.96
N VAL A 235 4.13 -0.39 -6.71
CA VAL A 235 4.74 0.35 -5.60
C VAL A 235 6.19 0.68 -5.92
N VAL A 236 7.00 -0.31 -6.31
CA VAL A 236 8.41 -0.10 -6.69
C VAL A 236 8.54 0.93 -7.80
N TYR A 237 7.74 0.84 -8.86
CA TYR A 237 7.73 1.82 -9.95
C TYR A 237 7.46 3.24 -9.42
N LEU A 238 6.37 3.42 -8.66
CA LEU A 238 5.98 4.74 -8.15
C LEU A 238 6.99 5.32 -7.15
N CYS A 239 7.73 4.46 -6.45
CA CYS A 239 8.78 4.89 -5.51
C CYS A 239 10.12 5.20 -6.21
N SER A 240 10.34 4.69 -7.42
CA SER A 240 11.61 4.78 -8.14
C SER A 240 11.80 6.10 -8.89
N GLU A 241 13.04 6.34 -9.37
CA GLU A 241 13.38 7.45 -10.28
C GLU A 241 12.65 7.36 -11.63
N TRP A 242 12.19 6.19 -12.03
CA TRP A 242 11.39 6.02 -13.25
C TRP A 242 10.06 6.77 -13.18
N ALA A 243 9.54 7.00 -11.96
CA ALA A 243 8.32 7.78 -11.72
C ALA A 243 8.61 9.21 -11.23
N ARG A 244 9.82 9.76 -11.46
CA ARG A 244 10.22 11.08 -10.94
C ARG A 244 9.31 12.25 -11.36
N TYR A 245 8.55 12.10 -12.43
CA TYR A 245 7.60 13.10 -12.95
C TYR A 245 6.13 12.70 -12.74
N VAL A 246 5.88 11.73 -11.84
CA VAL A 246 4.53 11.21 -11.51
C VAL A 246 4.17 11.57 -10.06
N THR A 247 3.21 12.47 -9.88
CA THR A 247 2.62 12.82 -8.57
C THR A 247 1.13 13.11 -8.71
N GLY A 248 0.36 12.87 -7.67
CA GLY A 248 -1.10 13.00 -7.67
C GLY A 248 -1.81 11.95 -8.53
N HIS A 249 -1.08 10.94 -9.02
CA HIS A 249 -1.62 9.93 -9.94
C HIS A 249 -2.41 8.85 -9.21
N LEU A 250 -3.51 8.44 -9.84
CA LEU A 250 -4.39 7.36 -9.39
C LEU A 250 -4.21 6.18 -10.34
N MET A 251 -3.22 5.32 -10.05
CA MET A 251 -2.81 4.21 -10.89
C MET A 251 -3.72 3.01 -10.69
N VAL A 252 -4.49 2.64 -11.69
CA VAL A 252 -5.31 1.44 -11.69
C VAL A 252 -4.47 0.23 -12.08
N VAL A 253 -4.47 -0.82 -11.23
CA VAL A 253 -3.79 -2.10 -11.47
C VAL A 253 -4.80 -3.22 -11.24
N ASP A 254 -5.58 -3.53 -12.28
CA ASP A 254 -6.79 -4.36 -12.15
C ASP A 254 -7.07 -5.32 -13.32
N GLY A 255 -6.13 -5.46 -14.26
CA GLY A 255 -6.33 -6.28 -15.46
C GLY A 255 -7.46 -5.80 -16.36
N GLY A 256 -7.83 -4.50 -16.27
CA GLY A 256 -8.94 -3.90 -17.02
C GLY A 256 -10.32 -4.17 -16.40
N CYS A 257 -10.40 -4.73 -15.21
CA CYS A 257 -11.67 -5.05 -14.54
C CYS A 257 -12.60 -3.83 -14.39
N SER A 258 -12.06 -2.63 -14.18
CA SER A 258 -12.86 -1.40 -14.06
C SER A 258 -13.41 -0.90 -15.39
N LEU A 259 -12.87 -1.32 -16.53
CA LEU A 259 -13.29 -0.93 -17.87
C LEU A 259 -14.38 -1.85 -18.43
N SER A 260 -14.45 -3.12 -17.98
CA SER A 260 -15.41 -4.07 -18.52
C SER A 260 -16.77 -3.92 -17.83
N SER A 261 -17.83 -3.84 -18.61
CA SER A 261 -19.16 -4.31 -18.22
C SER A 261 -19.29 -5.76 -18.70
N ARG A 262 -20.01 -6.62 -17.95
CA ARG A 262 -20.34 -7.96 -18.46
C ARG A 262 -20.91 -7.83 -19.86
N PRO A 263 -20.60 -8.77 -20.80
CA PRO A 263 -21.26 -8.79 -22.08
C PRO A 263 -22.77 -8.69 -21.87
N ARG A 264 -23.40 -7.79 -22.57
CA ARG A 264 -24.86 -7.79 -22.70
C ARG A 264 -25.18 -9.03 -23.53
N GLY A 265 -25.63 -10.09 -22.86
CA GLY A 265 -26.16 -11.28 -23.55
C GLY A 265 -27.34 -10.95 -24.43
#